data_710488ca4c8eaac52cb362cdda96b4f6
#
_entry.id   710488ca4c8eaac52cb362cdda96b4f6
#
_cell.length_a   1.000
_cell.length_b   1.000
_cell.length_c   1.000
_cell.angle_alpha   90.00
_cell.angle_beta   90.00
_cell.angle_gamma   90.00
#
_symmetry.space_group_name_H-M   'P 1'
#
loop_
_entity.id
_entity.type
_entity.pdbx_description
1 polymer ?
#
loop_
_entity_poly.entity_id
_entity_poly.type
_entity_poly.pdbx_seq_one_letter_code
_entity_poly.pdbx_strand_id
1 'polypeptide(L)'
;MTLIKSISGIRGTIGGQPGDNLTPIDMVKFTAAFVKFVQHHKGVKRPRIVVGRDARLSGFLVNQVVCGTLQAMGADVLDIGLSTTPTTEIAVTGLKADAGIILTASHNPAQWNALKLLNEKGEFISAAEGAWLLDVAAKDDFDFVPIEEIGSYQQVDGWMDKHVELVCQLPLVNKEVIAQANFKVAVDAVNSTGGVAIPKMLRALGVKEVLELNCEPTGKFAHTPEPLAQNLTDICRYVKEQGCDFGVVVDPDVDRLVFVKEDGELFGEEYTLVSVADFILKHTPGSTVSNLSSTRALRDVTQKHGQQYFAAAVGEVNVVEKMKEVGAVIGGEGNGGVIYPELHYGRDALVGTALFLTQLAEKKVKCSELKKEYPAYFMSKNKIQLTPTTDVDGILAKFAEKFKNEQVTTIDGVKIDFEEGWVHLRKSNTEPIIRIYSEGKSEAEAERFANMILEEAKKMV
;
A
#
# COMPACT_ATOMS: atom_id res chain seq x y z
N MET A 1 8.04 22.34 7.73
CA MET A 1 8.40 21.61 6.48
C MET A 1 7.68 20.27 6.48
N THR A 2 6.87 20.00 5.45
CA THR A 2 6.15 18.72 5.27
C THR A 2 6.50 18.01 3.97
N LEU A 3 7.32 18.65 3.09
CA LEU A 3 7.75 18.05 1.83
C LEU A 3 8.72 16.89 2.08
N ILE A 4 8.27 15.68 1.78
CA ILE A 4 9.01 14.43 1.95
C ILE A 4 9.32 13.88 0.57
N LYS A 5 10.59 13.55 0.34
CA LYS A 5 11.13 12.99 -0.90
C LYS A 5 11.61 11.58 -0.56
N SER A 6 10.87 10.57 -0.97
CA SER A 6 11.17 9.18 -0.63
C SER A 6 10.94 8.26 -1.84
N ILE A 7 11.38 7.02 -1.74
CA ILE A 7 11.14 5.99 -2.77
C ILE A 7 9.65 5.73 -3.01
N SER A 8 8.79 6.05 -2.04
CA SER A 8 7.34 5.93 -2.18
C SER A 8 6.67 7.19 -2.73
N GLY A 9 7.44 8.10 -3.31
CA GLY A 9 7.00 9.31 -3.99
C GLY A 9 7.35 10.62 -3.29
N ILE A 10 6.99 11.70 -3.94
CA ILE A 10 7.15 13.08 -3.48
C ILE A 10 5.83 13.52 -2.86
N ARG A 11 5.79 13.68 -1.54
CA ARG A 11 4.55 13.99 -0.79
C ARG A 11 4.69 15.22 0.10
N GLY A 12 3.59 15.90 0.35
CA GLY A 12 3.55 17.04 1.27
C GLY A 12 2.14 17.58 1.48
N THR A 13 2.00 18.48 2.43
CA THR A 13 0.75 19.25 2.56
C THR A 13 0.63 20.24 1.41
N ILE A 14 -0.58 20.39 0.89
CA ILE A 14 -0.87 21.32 -0.23
C ILE A 14 -0.88 22.75 0.28
N GLY A 15 -0.26 23.66 -0.47
CA GLY A 15 -0.12 25.08 -0.12
C GLY A 15 1.18 25.35 0.64
N GLY A 16 1.32 26.56 1.20
CA GLY A 16 2.51 26.96 1.94
C GLY A 16 3.65 27.48 1.05
N GLN A 17 4.90 27.22 1.44
CA GLN A 17 6.10 27.70 0.76
C GLN A 17 6.71 26.63 -0.12
N PRO A 18 7.20 26.97 -1.33
CA PRO A 18 7.98 26.06 -2.16
C PRO A 18 9.19 25.48 -1.42
N GLY A 19 9.41 24.19 -1.59
CA GLY A 19 10.49 23.46 -0.91
C GLY A 19 10.16 22.98 0.52
N ASP A 20 9.17 23.60 1.18
CA ASP A 20 8.69 23.19 2.50
C ASP A 20 7.40 22.37 2.46
N ASN A 21 6.60 22.59 1.44
CA ASN A 21 5.30 21.96 1.21
C ASN A 21 5.21 21.48 -0.25
N LEU A 22 4.16 20.74 -0.59
CA LEU A 22 3.90 20.36 -1.98
C LEU A 22 3.11 21.48 -2.67
N THR A 23 3.84 22.46 -3.22
CA THR A 23 3.27 23.59 -3.96
C THR A 23 3.24 23.31 -5.47
N PRO A 24 2.52 24.13 -6.29
CA PRO A 24 2.58 24.00 -7.75
C PRO A 24 4.01 24.07 -8.32
N ILE A 25 4.91 24.86 -7.71
CA ILE A 25 6.32 24.95 -8.15
C ILE A 25 7.02 23.61 -7.93
N ASP A 26 6.81 22.97 -6.77
CA ASP A 26 7.37 21.66 -6.47
C ASP A 26 6.81 20.58 -7.39
N MET A 27 5.50 20.62 -7.69
CA MET A 27 4.87 19.70 -8.63
C MET A 27 5.49 19.81 -10.02
N VAL A 28 5.66 21.04 -10.55
CA VAL A 28 6.34 21.29 -11.84
C VAL A 28 7.75 20.72 -11.81
N LYS A 29 8.52 21.05 -10.80
CA LYS A 29 9.92 20.65 -10.66
C LYS A 29 10.08 19.12 -10.67
N PHE A 30 9.35 18.40 -9.83
CA PHE A 30 9.47 16.95 -9.74
C PHE A 30 8.85 16.23 -10.94
N THR A 31 7.79 16.77 -11.53
CA THR A 31 7.22 16.21 -12.77
C THR A 31 8.18 16.37 -13.95
N ALA A 32 8.80 17.54 -14.11
CA ALA A 32 9.81 17.76 -15.16
C ALA A 32 11.02 16.83 -14.99
N ALA A 33 11.53 16.71 -13.75
CA ALA A 33 12.61 15.77 -13.45
C ALA A 33 12.21 14.30 -13.73
N PHE A 34 10.95 13.93 -13.51
CA PHE A 34 10.45 12.59 -13.84
C PHE A 34 10.40 12.35 -15.35
N VAL A 35 9.94 13.30 -16.15
CA VAL A 35 10.01 13.15 -17.62
C VAL A 35 11.44 12.96 -18.09
N LYS A 36 12.38 13.78 -17.58
CA LYS A 36 13.82 13.64 -17.89
C LYS A 36 14.35 12.27 -17.51
N PHE A 37 13.92 11.74 -16.33
CA PHE A 37 14.25 10.39 -15.91
C PHE A 37 13.76 9.34 -16.91
N VAL A 38 12.47 9.39 -17.32
CA VAL A 38 11.90 8.43 -18.28
C VAL A 38 12.61 8.52 -19.63
N GLN A 39 12.83 9.73 -20.15
CA GLN A 39 13.56 9.96 -21.39
C GLN A 39 14.95 9.33 -21.37
N HIS A 40 15.70 9.54 -20.27
CA HIS A 40 17.05 9.02 -20.11
C HIS A 40 17.07 7.49 -20.01
N HIS A 41 16.26 6.91 -19.12
CA HIS A 41 16.30 5.47 -18.82
C HIS A 41 15.68 4.61 -19.92
N LYS A 42 14.68 5.14 -20.63
CA LYS A 42 14.02 4.43 -21.74
C LYS A 42 14.62 4.75 -23.11
N GLY A 43 15.42 5.79 -23.22
CA GLY A 43 15.96 6.27 -24.51
C GLY A 43 14.87 6.79 -25.46
N VAL A 44 13.73 7.28 -24.93
CA VAL A 44 12.60 7.81 -25.70
C VAL A 44 12.51 9.32 -25.59
N LYS A 45 12.41 10.03 -26.74
CA LYS A 45 12.29 11.50 -26.74
C LYS A 45 10.91 11.96 -26.26
N ARG A 46 9.83 11.22 -26.61
CA ARG A 46 8.42 11.55 -26.36
C ARG A 46 7.74 10.42 -25.59
N PRO A 47 7.93 10.34 -24.26
CA PRO A 47 7.36 9.27 -23.47
C PRO A 47 5.84 9.41 -23.34
N ARG A 48 5.16 8.27 -23.27
CA ARG A 48 3.73 8.17 -22.95
C ARG A 48 3.60 7.90 -21.46
N ILE A 49 2.89 8.76 -20.73
CA ILE A 49 2.76 8.69 -19.28
C ILE A 49 1.30 8.61 -18.86
N VAL A 50 0.96 7.54 -18.13
CA VAL A 50 -0.37 7.40 -17.52
C VAL A 50 -0.44 8.26 -16.26
N VAL A 51 -1.56 8.97 -16.08
CA VAL A 51 -1.84 9.74 -14.87
C VAL A 51 -3.18 9.28 -14.29
N GLY A 52 -3.18 8.87 -13.02
CA GLY A 52 -4.37 8.55 -12.25
C GLY A 52 -4.37 9.30 -10.92
N ARG A 53 -5.53 9.47 -10.29
CA ARG A 53 -5.63 10.16 -8.99
C ARG A 53 -6.71 9.57 -8.09
N ASP A 54 -6.53 9.71 -6.79
CA ASP A 54 -7.61 9.48 -5.83
C ASP A 54 -8.61 10.65 -5.80
N ALA A 55 -9.59 10.58 -4.89
CA ALA A 55 -10.64 11.60 -4.82
C ALA A 55 -10.28 12.82 -3.94
N ARG A 56 -9.04 12.97 -3.45
CA ARG A 56 -8.63 14.11 -2.61
C ARG A 56 -9.05 15.44 -3.23
N LEU A 57 -9.50 16.37 -2.38
CA LEU A 57 -9.97 17.70 -2.82
C LEU A 57 -8.94 18.44 -3.67
N SER A 58 -7.65 18.27 -3.38
CA SER A 58 -6.55 18.83 -4.16
C SER A 58 -6.26 18.09 -5.47
N GLY A 59 -6.85 16.89 -5.66
CA GLY A 59 -6.50 15.97 -6.75
C GLY A 59 -6.65 16.61 -8.14
N PHE A 60 -7.74 17.35 -8.39
CA PHE A 60 -7.94 17.99 -9.68
C PHE A 60 -6.90 19.08 -9.97
N LEU A 61 -6.61 19.95 -8.98
CA LEU A 61 -5.55 20.97 -9.10
C LEU A 61 -4.19 20.32 -9.42
N VAL A 62 -3.83 19.31 -8.63
CA VAL A 62 -2.55 18.60 -8.81
C VAL A 62 -2.48 17.96 -10.20
N ASN A 63 -3.57 17.34 -10.66
CA ASN A 63 -3.68 16.75 -12.00
C ASN A 63 -3.44 17.77 -13.12
N GLN A 64 -4.05 18.94 -13.02
CA GLN A 64 -3.85 20.01 -14.02
C GLN A 64 -2.39 20.46 -14.11
N VAL A 65 -1.73 20.69 -12.97
CA VAL A 65 -0.32 21.11 -12.93
C VAL A 65 0.59 20.01 -13.48
N VAL A 66 0.39 18.77 -13.07
CA VAL A 66 1.18 17.62 -13.52
C VAL A 66 0.99 17.38 -15.01
N CYS A 67 -0.25 17.27 -15.50
CA CYS A 67 -0.53 17.01 -16.92
C CYS A 67 -0.01 18.14 -17.82
N GLY A 68 -0.17 19.41 -17.42
CA GLY A 68 0.37 20.53 -18.17
C GLY A 68 1.91 20.54 -18.22
N THR A 69 2.55 20.14 -17.11
CA THR A 69 4.02 20.01 -17.05
C THR A 69 4.50 18.87 -17.93
N LEU A 70 3.84 17.70 -17.89
CA LEU A 70 4.18 16.56 -18.76
C LEU A 70 4.14 16.97 -20.24
N GLN A 71 3.07 17.65 -20.66
CA GLN A 71 2.96 18.16 -22.04
C GLN A 71 4.06 19.16 -22.39
N ALA A 72 4.36 20.11 -21.49
CA ALA A 72 5.41 21.11 -21.67
C ALA A 72 6.83 20.50 -21.74
N MET A 73 7.00 19.28 -21.18
CA MET A 73 8.23 18.49 -21.29
C MET A 73 8.24 17.56 -22.52
N GLY A 74 7.24 17.63 -23.40
CA GLY A 74 7.12 16.80 -24.62
C GLY A 74 6.60 15.40 -24.38
N ALA A 75 6.03 15.09 -23.21
CA ALA A 75 5.44 13.78 -22.94
C ALA A 75 3.95 13.74 -23.36
N ASP A 76 3.50 12.62 -23.91
CA ASP A 76 2.09 12.34 -24.18
C ASP A 76 1.41 11.84 -22.91
N VAL A 77 0.33 12.52 -22.51
CA VAL A 77 -0.44 12.24 -21.29
C VAL A 77 -1.63 11.33 -21.60
N LEU A 78 -1.75 10.25 -20.83
CA LEU A 78 -2.89 9.34 -20.81
C LEU A 78 -3.57 9.49 -19.44
N ASP A 79 -4.51 10.43 -19.31
CA ASP A 79 -5.20 10.70 -18.04
C ASP A 79 -6.38 9.73 -17.88
N ILE A 80 -6.29 8.84 -16.90
CA ILE A 80 -7.35 7.87 -16.56
C ILE A 80 -8.30 8.38 -15.48
N GLY A 81 -8.15 9.64 -15.05
CA GLY A 81 -9.06 10.31 -14.12
C GLY A 81 -9.03 9.76 -12.70
N LEU A 82 -10.22 9.61 -12.09
CA LEU A 82 -10.35 8.96 -10.78
C LEU A 82 -9.99 7.48 -10.89
N SER A 83 -8.96 7.08 -10.12
CA SER A 83 -8.38 5.77 -10.20
C SER A 83 -7.87 5.31 -8.82
N THR A 84 -7.62 4.03 -8.69
CA THR A 84 -6.89 3.47 -7.55
C THR A 84 -5.40 3.37 -7.90
N THR A 85 -4.54 3.20 -6.90
CA THR A 85 -3.12 2.90 -7.11
C THR A 85 -2.98 1.66 -8.00
N PRO A 86 -3.53 0.47 -7.66
CA PRO A 86 -3.40 -0.72 -8.49
C PRO A 86 -4.02 -0.58 -9.88
N THR A 87 -5.13 0.14 -10.03
CA THR A 87 -5.71 0.37 -11.37
C THR A 87 -4.75 1.18 -12.26
N THR A 88 -4.05 2.16 -11.69
CA THR A 88 -3.08 2.96 -12.45
C THR A 88 -1.86 2.13 -12.84
N GLU A 89 -1.37 1.28 -11.95
CA GLU A 89 -0.27 0.33 -12.20
C GLU A 89 -0.60 -0.59 -13.38
N ILE A 90 -1.79 -1.20 -13.37
CA ILE A 90 -2.30 -2.05 -14.45
C ILE A 90 -2.48 -1.25 -15.75
N ALA A 91 -2.94 0.00 -15.67
CA ALA A 91 -3.13 0.84 -16.85
C ALA A 91 -1.81 1.18 -17.57
N VAL A 92 -0.70 1.34 -16.82
CA VAL A 92 0.63 1.58 -17.42
C VAL A 92 0.99 0.44 -18.38
N THR A 93 0.91 -0.78 -17.93
CA THR A 93 1.23 -1.96 -18.75
C THR A 93 0.20 -2.20 -19.84
N GLY A 94 -1.09 -2.06 -19.53
CA GLY A 94 -2.20 -2.27 -20.47
C GLY A 94 -2.23 -1.27 -21.62
N LEU A 95 -1.83 -0.02 -21.39
CA LEU A 95 -1.69 1.03 -22.41
C LEU A 95 -0.32 1.00 -23.08
N LYS A 96 0.61 0.13 -22.63
CA LYS A 96 2.01 0.11 -23.09
C LYS A 96 2.64 1.49 -22.96
N ALA A 97 2.42 2.14 -21.84
CA ALA A 97 3.01 3.44 -21.52
C ALA A 97 4.45 3.25 -21.02
N ASP A 98 5.25 4.30 -21.14
CA ASP A 98 6.64 4.28 -20.71
C ASP A 98 6.79 4.49 -19.20
N ALA A 99 5.77 5.05 -18.56
CA ALA A 99 5.75 5.35 -17.14
C ALA A 99 4.32 5.70 -16.64
N GLY A 100 4.19 5.90 -15.32
CA GLY A 100 2.93 6.36 -14.71
C GLY A 100 3.15 7.29 -13.52
N ILE A 101 2.13 8.09 -13.22
CA ILE A 101 2.07 8.90 -12.00
C ILE A 101 0.72 8.69 -11.33
N ILE A 102 0.74 8.39 -10.03
CA ILE A 102 -0.47 8.34 -9.22
C ILE A 102 -0.47 9.53 -8.26
N LEU A 103 -1.53 10.33 -8.33
CA LEU A 103 -1.72 11.53 -7.51
C LEU A 103 -2.54 11.17 -6.27
N THR A 104 -1.85 10.76 -5.23
CA THR A 104 -2.44 10.31 -3.95
C THR A 104 -1.41 10.33 -2.84
N ALA A 105 -1.84 10.66 -1.63
CA ALA A 105 -1.03 10.50 -0.42
C ALA A 105 -1.49 9.29 0.42
N SER A 106 -2.18 8.31 -0.17
CA SER A 106 -2.68 7.10 0.49
C SER A 106 -3.43 7.46 1.79
N HIS A 107 -3.07 6.87 2.91
CA HIS A 107 -3.67 7.05 4.22
C HIS A 107 -3.34 8.38 4.94
N ASN A 108 -2.52 9.27 4.35
CA ASN A 108 -2.27 10.58 4.95
C ASN A 108 -3.55 11.44 5.02
N PRO A 109 -3.67 12.38 5.98
CA PRO A 109 -4.83 13.25 6.12
C PRO A 109 -5.16 14.06 4.85
N ALA A 110 -6.37 14.62 4.78
CA ALA A 110 -6.93 15.23 3.56
C ALA A 110 -6.11 16.39 2.98
N GLN A 111 -5.36 17.11 3.80
CA GLN A 111 -4.49 18.22 3.37
C GLN A 111 -3.21 17.77 2.66
N TRP A 112 -2.89 16.48 2.65
CA TRP A 112 -1.74 15.92 1.96
C TRP A 112 -2.08 15.52 0.52
N ASN A 113 -1.07 15.58 -0.36
CA ASN A 113 -1.09 14.86 -1.64
C ASN A 113 0.33 14.42 -1.99
N ALA A 114 0.48 13.61 -3.04
CA ALA A 114 1.78 13.16 -3.50
C ALA A 114 1.79 12.83 -4.98
N LEU A 115 3.00 12.78 -5.55
CA LEU A 115 3.30 12.18 -6.83
C LEU A 115 3.97 10.83 -6.54
N LYS A 116 3.26 9.73 -6.73
CA LYS A 116 3.82 8.37 -6.71
C LYS A 116 4.23 8.00 -8.14
N LEU A 117 5.48 7.62 -8.36
CA LEU A 117 6.09 7.48 -9.68
C LEU A 117 6.26 6.01 -10.05
N LEU A 118 5.77 5.63 -11.23
CA LEU A 118 5.80 4.25 -11.73
C LEU A 118 6.70 4.15 -12.96
N ASN A 119 7.40 3.03 -13.07
CA ASN A 119 8.15 2.62 -14.26
C ASN A 119 7.20 2.00 -15.32
N GLU A 120 7.74 1.56 -16.45
CA GLU A 120 7.01 0.95 -17.56
C GLU A 120 6.33 -0.39 -17.24
N LYS A 121 6.69 -1.00 -16.11
CA LYS A 121 6.05 -2.25 -15.63
C LYS A 121 4.84 -1.97 -14.72
N GLY A 122 4.52 -0.69 -14.50
CA GLY A 122 3.50 -0.28 -13.53
C GLY A 122 3.94 -0.46 -12.07
N GLU A 123 5.25 -0.51 -11.81
CA GLU A 123 5.82 -0.67 -10.47
C GLU A 123 6.44 0.64 -10.01
N PHE A 124 6.50 0.87 -8.70
CA PHE A 124 7.21 2.03 -8.18
C PHE A 124 8.68 2.02 -8.60
N ILE A 125 9.21 3.22 -8.88
CA ILE A 125 10.64 3.38 -9.16
C ILE A 125 11.48 2.96 -7.95
N SER A 126 12.66 2.40 -8.21
CA SER A 126 13.61 1.98 -7.18
C SER A 126 14.24 3.17 -6.44
N ALA A 127 14.90 2.87 -5.31
CA ALA A 127 15.63 3.88 -4.54
C ALA A 127 16.74 4.56 -5.37
N ALA A 128 17.45 3.81 -6.22
CA ALA A 128 18.50 4.34 -7.09
C ALA A 128 17.94 5.28 -8.17
N GLU A 129 16.81 4.90 -8.78
CA GLU A 129 16.09 5.72 -9.76
C GLU A 129 15.54 7.00 -9.12
N GLY A 130 14.97 6.89 -7.91
CA GLY A 130 14.51 8.03 -7.12
C GLY A 130 15.63 8.99 -6.76
N ALA A 131 16.82 8.49 -6.38
CA ALA A 131 17.99 9.32 -6.09
C ALA A 131 18.46 10.09 -7.33
N TRP A 132 18.49 9.45 -8.50
CA TRP A 132 18.83 10.09 -9.78
C TRP A 132 17.84 11.23 -10.11
N LEU A 133 16.53 10.96 -9.97
CA LEU A 133 15.47 11.96 -10.18
C LEU A 133 15.64 13.18 -9.26
N LEU A 134 15.93 12.93 -7.98
CA LEU A 134 16.12 13.99 -6.99
C LEU A 134 17.36 14.84 -7.29
N ASP A 135 18.43 14.26 -7.84
CA ASP A 135 19.62 15.00 -8.28
C ASP A 135 19.30 15.92 -9.46
N VAL A 136 18.55 15.42 -10.47
CA VAL A 136 18.05 16.24 -11.60
C VAL A 136 17.19 17.38 -11.08
N ALA A 137 16.24 17.09 -10.19
CA ALA A 137 15.38 18.11 -9.61
C ALA A 137 16.17 19.15 -8.79
N ALA A 138 17.22 18.76 -8.06
CA ALA A 138 18.02 19.67 -7.25
C ALA A 138 18.84 20.64 -8.10
N LYS A 139 19.24 20.23 -9.29
CA LYS A 139 20.03 21.02 -10.25
C LYS A 139 19.17 21.81 -11.23
N ASP A 140 17.85 21.61 -11.24
CA ASP A 140 16.92 22.10 -12.28
C ASP A 140 17.40 21.71 -13.69
N ASP A 141 17.99 20.49 -13.84
CA ASP A 141 18.56 19.98 -15.09
C ASP A 141 17.49 19.45 -16.04
N PHE A 142 16.60 20.34 -16.49
CA PHE A 142 15.56 20.06 -17.48
C PHE A 142 15.19 21.33 -18.24
N ASP A 143 14.84 21.15 -19.53
CA ASP A 143 14.35 22.21 -20.40
C ASP A 143 12.93 21.87 -20.90
N PHE A 144 12.07 22.88 -20.99
CA PHE A 144 10.76 22.73 -21.60
C PHE A 144 10.90 22.79 -23.13
N VAL A 145 10.07 22.01 -23.82
CA VAL A 145 10.13 21.87 -25.28
C VAL A 145 9.53 23.09 -26.00
N PRO A 146 9.95 23.37 -27.26
CA PRO A 146 9.29 24.36 -28.11
C PRO A 146 7.88 23.93 -28.50
N ILE A 147 7.08 24.86 -29.01
CA ILE A 147 5.63 24.67 -29.28
C ILE A 147 5.34 23.47 -30.20
N GLU A 148 6.23 23.19 -31.15
CA GLU A 148 6.10 22.11 -32.12
C GLU A 148 6.31 20.72 -31.50
N GLU A 149 6.90 20.66 -30.31
CA GLU A 149 7.23 19.41 -29.60
C GLU A 149 6.34 19.19 -28.37
N ILE A 150 5.40 20.07 -28.08
CA ILE A 150 4.48 19.91 -26.94
C ILE A 150 3.76 18.56 -27.03
N GLY A 151 3.70 17.84 -25.89
CA GLY A 151 3.02 16.55 -25.78
C GLY A 151 1.50 16.65 -25.93
N SER A 152 0.88 15.55 -26.35
CA SER A 152 -0.57 15.46 -26.44
C SER A 152 -1.21 15.16 -25.06
N TYR A 153 -2.51 15.43 -24.94
CA TYR A 153 -3.33 15.03 -23.80
C TYR A 153 -4.51 14.21 -24.29
N GLN A 154 -4.72 13.05 -23.68
CA GLN A 154 -5.85 12.19 -23.93
C GLN A 154 -6.46 11.70 -22.61
N GLN A 155 -7.76 11.91 -22.43
CA GLN A 155 -8.50 11.23 -21.38
C GLN A 155 -8.83 9.81 -21.86
N VAL A 156 -8.58 8.81 -20.99
CA VAL A 156 -8.75 7.38 -21.29
C VAL A 156 -9.62 6.74 -20.22
N ASP A 157 -10.88 6.59 -20.48
CA ASP A 157 -11.85 6.06 -19.53
C ASP A 157 -11.87 4.52 -19.49
N GLY A 158 -12.55 3.95 -18.48
CA GLY A 158 -12.85 2.52 -18.38
C GLY A 158 -11.80 1.66 -17.69
N TRP A 159 -10.70 2.23 -17.18
CA TRP A 159 -9.64 1.43 -16.55
C TRP A 159 -10.06 0.78 -15.24
N MET A 160 -10.94 1.41 -14.47
CA MET A 160 -11.53 0.78 -13.29
C MET A 160 -12.36 -0.47 -13.65
N ASP A 161 -13.14 -0.40 -14.72
CA ASP A 161 -13.90 -1.56 -15.23
C ASP A 161 -12.96 -2.65 -15.74
N LYS A 162 -11.91 -2.26 -16.44
CA LYS A 162 -10.89 -3.21 -16.94
C LYS A 162 -10.17 -3.91 -15.83
N HIS A 163 -9.81 -3.21 -14.76
CA HIS A 163 -9.19 -3.81 -13.58
C HIS A 163 -10.12 -4.83 -12.92
N VAL A 164 -11.39 -4.45 -12.66
CA VAL A 164 -12.41 -5.38 -12.15
C VAL A 164 -12.56 -6.63 -13.04
N GLU A 165 -12.58 -6.44 -14.36
CA GLU A 165 -12.65 -7.55 -15.31
C GLU A 165 -11.46 -8.50 -15.15
N LEU A 166 -10.24 -7.97 -15.09
CA LEU A 166 -9.01 -8.76 -14.92
C LEU A 166 -9.02 -9.55 -13.61
N VAL A 167 -9.42 -8.92 -12.49
CA VAL A 167 -9.57 -9.62 -11.21
C VAL A 167 -10.58 -10.77 -11.32
N CYS A 168 -11.75 -10.51 -11.96
CA CYS A 168 -12.78 -11.53 -12.15
C CYS A 168 -12.37 -12.69 -13.06
N GLN A 169 -11.31 -12.55 -13.86
CA GLN A 169 -10.77 -13.57 -14.76
C GLN A 169 -9.65 -14.40 -14.15
N LEU A 170 -9.18 -14.04 -12.95
CA LEU A 170 -8.11 -14.78 -12.27
C LEU A 170 -8.54 -16.23 -11.98
N PRO A 171 -7.66 -17.22 -12.20
CA PRO A 171 -8.00 -18.65 -12.05
C PRO A 171 -8.53 -19.03 -10.66
N LEU A 172 -8.07 -18.36 -9.62
CA LEU A 172 -8.48 -18.61 -8.23
C LEU A 172 -9.70 -17.79 -7.79
N VAL A 173 -10.26 -16.94 -8.65
CA VAL A 173 -11.49 -16.17 -8.36
C VAL A 173 -12.71 -16.94 -8.88
N ASN A 174 -13.49 -17.50 -7.97
CA ASN A 174 -14.65 -18.30 -8.31
C ASN A 174 -15.96 -17.54 -8.11
N LYS A 175 -16.42 -16.86 -9.17
CA LYS A 175 -17.65 -16.06 -9.19
C LYS A 175 -18.90 -16.88 -8.86
N GLU A 176 -18.98 -18.13 -9.31
CA GLU A 176 -20.15 -18.97 -9.11
C GLU A 176 -20.33 -19.33 -7.63
N VAL A 177 -19.26 -19.70 -6.95
CA VAL A 177 -19.28 -20.00 -5.52
C VAL A 177 -19.61 -18.75 -4.69
N ILE A 178 -19.03 -17.60 -5.04
CA ILE A 178 -19.33 -16.32 -4.40
C ILE A 178 -20.81 -15.97 -4.57
N ALA A 179 -21.35 -16.06 -5.78
CA ALA A 179 -22.75 -15.76 -6.06
C ALA A 179 -23.72 -16.69 -5.29
N GLN A 180 -23.37 -17.98 -5.14
CA GLN A 180 -24.17 -18.97 -4.40
C GLN A 180 -24.13 -18.75 -2.89
N ALA A 181 -23.06 -18.14 -2.36
CA ALA A 181 -22.93 -17.85 -0.93
C ALA A 181 -23.93 -16.79 -0.45
N ASN A 182 -24.51 -15.99 -1.36
CA ASN A 182 -25.47 -14.92 -1.08
C ASN A 182 -25.00 -13.93 -0.01
N PHE A 183 -23.74 -13.57 -0.03
CA PHE A 183 -23.17 -12.64 0.94
C PHE A 183 -23.86 -11.28 0.95
N LYS A 184 -24.02 -10.75 2.16
CA LYS A 184 -24.37 -9.36 2.45
C LYS A 184 -23.13 -8.64 2.96
N VAL A 185 -22.61 -7.69 2.21
CA VAL A 185 -21.31 -7.06 2.44
C VAL A 185 -21.47 -5.55 2.65
N ALA A 186 -20.91 -5.03 3.74
CA ALA A 186 -20.76 -3.59 3.92
C ALA A 186 -19.41 -3.10 3.36
N VAL A 187 -19.37 -1.90 2.80
CA VAL A 187 -18.14 -1.29 2.27
C VAL A 187 -17.95 0.08 2.91
N ASP A 188 -16.74 0.35 3.40
CA ASP A 188 -16.30 1.69 3.77
C ASP A 188 -15.05 2.07 2.97
N ALA A 189 -15.18 3.12 2.15
CA ALA A 189 -14.13 3.59 1.25
C ALA A 189 -13.69 5.03 1.55
N VAL A 190 -13.95 5.50 2.76
CA VAL A 190 -13.52 6.80 3.30
C VAL A 190 -13.79 8.00 2.35
N ASN A 191 -14.88 7.94 1.58
CA ASN A 191 -15.26 8.91 0.55
C ASN A 191 -14.17 9.14 -0.52
N SER A 192 -13.50 8.06 -0.93
CA SER A 192 -12.51 8.08 -2.01
C SER A 192 -12.83 7.05 -3.12
N THR A 193 -11.85 6.76 -3.96
CA THR A 193 -12.02 5.95 -5.19
C THR A 193 -12.43 4.51 -4.92
N GLY A 194 -12.15 3.98 -3.74
CA GLY A 194 -12.64 2.69 -3.29
C GLY A 194 -14.17 2.57 -3.30
N GLY A 195 -14.89 3.70 -3.11
CA GLY A 195 -16.36 3.74 -3.18
C GLY A 195 -16.93 3.47 -4.58
N VAL A 196 -16.10 3.63 -5.61
CA VAL A 196 -16.45 3.22 -6.98
C VAL A 196 -15.94 1.80 -7.25
N ALA A 197 -14.70 1.50 -6.90
CA ALA A 197 -14.03 0.25 -7.25
C ALA A 197 -14.62 -0.97 -6.54
N ILE A 198 -14.72 -0.93 -5.21
CA ILE A 198 -15.10 -2.10 -4.39
C ILE A 198 -16.57 -2.51 -4.61
N PRO A 199 -17.58 -1.60 -4.54
CA PRO A 199 -18.96 -1.99 -4.82
C PRO A 199 -19.14 -2.54 -6.24
N LYS A 200 -18.47 -1.94 -7.26
CA LYS A 200 -18.48 -2.43 -8.63
C LYS A 200 -17.95 -3.85 -8.73
N MET A 201 -16.79 -4.13 -8.12
CA MET A 201 -16.18 -5.45 -8.12
C MET A 201 -17.05 -6.48 -7.37
N LEU A 202 -17.57 -6.16 -6.20
CA LEU A 202 -18.44 -7.08 -5.44
C LEU A 202 -19.67 -7.49 -6.28
N ARG A 203 -20.29 -6.54 -6.97
CA ARG A 203 -21.42 -6.85 -7.88
C ARG A 203 -20.98 -7.71 -9.06
N ALA A 204 -19.82 -7.43 -9.65
CA ALA A 204 -19.25 -8.25 -10.75
C ALA A 204 -18.90 -9.67 -10.31
N LEU A 205 -18.55 -9.88 -9.04
CA LEU A 205 -18.34 -11.19 -8.42
C LEU A 205 -19.65 -11.91 -8.06
N GLY A 206 -20.81 -11.26 -8.16
CA GLY A 206 -22.12 -11.84 -7.90
C GLY A 206 -22.65 -11.61 -6.48
N VAL A 207 -22.05 -10.71 -5.71
CA VAL A 207 -22.59 -10.27 -4.41
C VAL A 207 -23.85 -9.44 -4.65
N LYS A 208 -24.99 -9.86 -4.08
CA LYS A 208 -26.29 -9.23 -4.33
C LYS A 208 -26.58 -8.08 -3.39
N GLU A 209 -26.20 -8.17 -2.13
CA GLU A 209 -26.38 -7.12 -1.13
C GLU A 209 -25.06 -6.43 -0.80
N VAL A 210 -24.86 -5.24 -1.35
CA VAL A 210 -23.69 -4.37 -1.06
C VAL A 210 -24.23 -3.11 -0.40
N LEU A 211 -23.89 -2.94 0.87
CA LEU A 211 -24.23 -1.76 1.67
C LEU A 211 -23.07 -0.78 1.67
N GLU A 212 -23.30 0.40 1.15
CA GLU A 212 -22.26 1.39 0.92
C GLU A 212 -22.25 2.44 2.04
N LEU A 213 -21.15 2.50 2.79
CA LEU A 213 -20.85 3.52 3.79
C LEU A 213 -19.65 4.32 3.30
N ASN A 214 -19.74 5.65 3.31
CA ASN A 214 -18.64 6.54 2.88
C ASN A 214 -18.09 6.19 1.47
N CYS A 215 -18.96 5.86 0.52
CA CYS A 215 -18.57 5.43 -0.83
C CYS A 215 -18.71 6.52 -1.91
N GLU A 216 -19.22 7.73 -1.59
CA GLU A 216 -19.20 8.84 -2.53
C GLU A 216 -17.77 9.40 -2.65
N PRO A 217 -17.16 9.46 -3.87
CA PRO A 217 -15.76 9.87 -4.03
C PRO A 217 -15.62 11.41 -3.99
N THR A 218 -16.06 12.02 -2.90
CA THR A 218 -16.03 13.46 -2.68
C THR A 218 -14.68 13.98 -2.24
N GLY A 219 -13.79 13.11 -1.75
CA GLY A 219 -12.51 13.47 -1.14
C GLY A 219 -12.63 14.13 0.23
N LYS A 220 -13.87 14.26 0.76
CA LYS A 220 -14.13 14.69 2.13
C LYS A 220 -14.14 13.44 3.03
N PHE A 221 -12.97 13.05 3.49
CA PHE A 221 -12.81 11.83 4.28
C PHE A 221 -13.70 11.86 5.52
N ALA A 222 -14.55 10.83 5.67
CA ALA A 222 -15.50 10.72 6.77
C ALA A 222 -14.81 10.44 8.11
N HIS A 223 -13.65 9.79 8.08
CA HIS A 223 -12.79 9.51 9.23
C HIS A 223 -11.31 9.61 8.82
N THR A 224 -10.40 9.43 9.78
CA THR A 224 -8.97 9.32 9.46
C THR A 224 -8.75 8.19 8.46
N PRO A 225 -8.09 8.45 7.31
CA PRO A 225 -8.09 7.50 6.19
C PRO A 225 -7.20 6.28 6.38
N GLU A 226 -6.47 6.19 7.48
CA GLU A 226 -5.70 4.99 7.82
C GLU A 226 -6.64 3.92 8.42
N PRO A 227 -6.74 2.71 7.84
CA PRO A 227 -7.70 1.70 8.26
C PRO A 227 -7.24 0.94 9.51
N LEU A 228 -7.15 1.65 10.64
CA LEU A 228 -6.83 1.12 11.97
C LEU A 228 -8.06 1.08 12.85
N ALA A 229 -8.07 0.21 13.86
CA ALA A 229 -9.21 -0.05 14.73
C ALA A 229 -9.88 1.21 15.29
N GLN A 230 -9.10 2.20 15.73
CA GLN A 230 -9.61 3.45 16.28
C GLN A 230 -10.37 4.32 15.27
N ASN A 231 -10.15 4.13 13.98
CA ASN A 231 -10.75 4.89 12.88
C ASN A 231 -11.97 4.18 12.27
N LEU A 232 -12.22 2.92 12.62
CA LEU A 232 -13.21 2.05 11.96
C LEU A 232 -14.42 1.71 12.81
N THR A 233 -14.69 2.48 13.87
CA THR A 233 -15.78 2.21 14.82
C THR A 233 -17.16 2.23 14.16
N ASP A 234 -17.37 3.10 13.18
CA ASP A 234 -18.66 3.25 12.51
C ASP A 234 -18.99 2.06 11.62
N ILE A 235 -18.05 1.59 10.79
CA ILE A 235 -18.26 0.40 9.95
C ILE A 235 -18.38 -0.86 10.79
N CYS A 236 -17.63 -0.99 11.89
CA CYS A 236 -17.74 -2.10 12.83
C CYS A 236 -19.15 -2.21 13.42
N ARG A 237 -19.69 -1.08 13.89
CA ARG A 237 -21.08 -0.99 14.36
C ARG A 237 -22.07 -1.29 13.23
N TYR A 238 -21.87 -0.70 12.05
CA TYR A 238 -22.78 -0.85 10.92
C TYR A 238 -22.90 -2.30 10.43
N VAL A 239 -21.78 -3.02 10.29
CA VAL A 239 -21.76 -4.44 9.92
C VAL A 239 -22.62 -5.26 10.87
N LYS A 240 -22.46 -5.07 12.18
CA LYS A 240 -23.21 -5.78 13.21
C LYS A 240 -24.71 -5.43 13.20
N GLU A 241 -25.04 -4.15 13.16
CA GLU A 241 -26.44 -3.66 13.19
C GLU A 241 -27.22 -4.05 11.94
N GLN A 242 -26.56 -4.04 10.78
CA GLN A 242 -27.19 -4.44 9.52
C GLN A 242 -27.20 -5.95 9.29
N GLY A 243 -26.55 -6.74 10.15
CA GLY A 243 -26.44 -8.18 9.98
C GLY A 243 -25.70 -8.56 8.70
N CYS A 244 -24.59 -7.88 8.40
CA CYS A 244 -23.73 -8.22 7.27
C CYS A 244 -22.91 -9.47 7.59
N ASP A 245 -22.57 -10.26 6.56
CA ASP A 245 -21.65 -11.39 6.71
C ASP A 245 -20.22 -10.91 7.02
N PHE A 246 -19.85 -9.75 6.46
CA PHE A 246 -18.59 -9.04 6.77
C PHE A 246 -18.60 -7.64 6.18
N GLY A 247 -17.58 -6.84 6.56
CA GLY A 247 -17.30 -5.53 5.98
C GLY A 247 -15.96 -5.52 5.24
N VAL A 248 -15.88 -4.70 4.20
CA VAL A 248 -14.66 -4.40 3.42
C VAL A 248 -14.30 -2.94 3.64
N VAL A 249 -13.08 -2.67 4.10
CA VAL A 249 -12.58 -1.32 4.33
C VAL A 249 -11.30 -1.12 3.51
N VAL A 250 -11.23 -0.01 2.80
CA VAL A 250 -10.06 0.36 2.01
C VAL A 250 -9.62 1.80 2.31
N ASP A 251 -8.35 2.08 2.09
CA ASP A 251 -7.81 3.43 2.16
C ASP A 251 -8.10 4.24 0.88
N PRO A 252 -7.76 5.54 0.82
CA PRO A 252 -8.16 6.41 -0.29
C PRO A 252 -7.75 5.96 -1.69
N ASP A 253 -6.63 5.27 -1.84
CA ASP A 253 -6.10 4.81 -3.13
C ASP A 253 -6.14 3.29 -3.31
N VAL A 254 -6.79 2.58 -2.36
CA VAL A 254 -7.22 1.17 -2.49
C VAL A 254 -6.04 0.19 -2.59
N ASP A 255 -4.91 0.55 -1.98
CA ASP A 255 -3.75 -0.34 -1.86
C ASP A 255 -3.73 -1.10 -0.52
N ARG A 256 -4.61 -0.73 0.46
CA ARG A 256 -4.80 -1.39 1.76
C ARG A 256 -6.21 -1.92 1.92
N LEU A 257 -6.32 -3.06 2.57
CA LEU A 257 -7.56 -3.80 2.75
C LEU A 257 -7.68 -4.34 4.18
N VAL A 258 -8.80 -4.05 4.83
CA VAL A 258 -9.15 -4.59 6.14
C VAL A 258 -10.55 -5.17 6.09
N PHE A 259 -10.77 -6.32 6.72
CA PHE A 259 -12.09 -6.90 6.86
C PHE A 259 -12.65 -6.67 8.27
N VAL A 260 -13.96 -6.47 8.33
CA VAL A 260 -14.76 -6.45 9.56
C VAL A 260 -15.57 -7.73 9.62
N LYS A 261 -15.51 -8.47 10.73
CA LYS A 261 -16.26 -9.72 10.91
C LYS A 261 -17.74 -9.42 11.17
N GLU A 262 -18.58 -10.43 11.02
CA GLU A 262 -20.03 -10.35 11.23
C GLU A 262 -20.42 -9.93 12.65
N ASP A 263 -19.56 -10.11 13.64
CA ASP A 263 -19.76 -9.70 15.03
C ASP A 263 -19.43 -8.21 15.29
N GLY A 264 -18.92 -7.51 14.25
CA GLY A 264 -18.49 -6.10 14.31
C GLY A 264 -17.07 -5.91 14.81
N GLU A 265 -16.29 -6.97 15.02
CA GLU A 265 -14.87 -6.85 15.32
C GLU A 265 -14.02 -6.91 14.06
N LEU A 266 -12.79 -6.38 14.11
CA LEU A 266 -11.88 -6.45 12.98
C LEU A 266 -11.34 -7.87 12.78
N PHE A 267 -11.19 -8.27 11.53
CA PHE A 267 -10.39 -9.43 11.15
C PHE A 267 -8.90 -9.17 11.44
N GLY A 268 -8.50 -7.90 11.34
CA GLY A 268 -7.17 -7.35 11.56
C GLY A 268 -6.40 -7.16 10.26
N GLU A 269 -5.78 -5.98 10.10
CA GLU A 269 -5.05 -5.60 8.89
C GLU A 269 -3.92 -6.57 8.55
N GLU A 270 -3.21 -7.06 9.56
CA GLU A 270 -2.14 -8.05 9.43
C GLU A 270 -2.63 -9.38 8.83
N TYR A 271 -3.87 -9.76 9.16
CA TYR A 271 -4.43 -11.05 8.78
C TYR A 271 -5.09 -11.07 7.40
N THR A 272 -5.27 -9.92 6.77
CA THR A 272 -5.71 -9.86 5.37
C THR A 272 -4.75 -10.65 4.48
N LEU A 273 -3.46 -10.35 4.54
CA LEU A 273 -2.43 -11.06 3.79
C LEU A 273 -2.33 -12.54 4.22
N VAL A 274 -2.38 -12.83 5.52
CA VAL A 274 -2.29 -14.19 6.06
C VAL A 274 -3.39 -15.10 5.49
N SER A 275 -4.64 -14.59 5.49
CA SER A 275 -5.79 -15.34 4.97
C SER A 275 -5.71 -15.58 3.47
N VAL A 276 -5.41 -14.55 2.70
CA VAL A 276 -5.26 -14.66 1.24
C VAL A 276 -4.10 -15.60 0.88
N ALA A 277 -2.99 -15.52 1.62
CA ALA A 277 -1.84 -16.40 1.40
C ALA A 277 -2.16 -17.87 1.72
N ASP A 278 -2.88 -18.16 2.81
CA ASP A 278 -3.35 -19.53 3.13
C ASP A 278 -4.18 -20.12 1.99
N PHE A 279 -5.08 -19.31 1.42
CA PHE A 279 -5.89 -19.71 0.27
C PHE A 279 -5.05 -19.99 -0.97
N ILE A 280 -4.14 -19.08 -1.32
CA ILE A 280 -3.28 -19.24 -2.50
C ILE A 280 -2.37 -20.45 -2.35
N LEU A 281 -1.70 -20.63 -1.19
CA LEU A 281 -0.78 -21.74 -0.94
C LEU A 281 -1.45 -23.12 -1.00
N LYS A 282 -2.74 -23.20 -0.73
CA LYS A 282 -3.53 -24.44 -0.89
C LYS A 282 -3.64 -24.85 -2.37
N HIS A 283 -3.66 -23.90 -3.29
CA HIS A 283 -3.86 -24.14 -4.73
C HIS A 283 -2.55 -24.04 -5.51
N THR A 284 -1.66 -23.14 -5.11
CA THR A 284 -0.40 -22.85 -5.80
C THR A 284 0.73 -22.85 -4.76
N PRO A 285 1.39 -24.03 -4.54
CA PRO A 285 2.54 -24.09 -3.64
C PRO A 285 3.68 -23.17 -4.09
N GLY A 286 4.28 -22.43 -3.14
CA GLY A 286 5.38 -21.51 -3.43
C GLY A 286 5.76 -20.64 -2.24
N SER A 287 6.79 -19.84 -2.41
CA SER A 287 7.29 -18.94 -1.37
C SER A 287 6.33 -17.77 -1.11
N THR A 288 6.36 -17.24 0.10
CA THR A 288 5.68 -16.00 0.47
C THR A 288 6.68 -14.95 0.94
N VAL A 289 6.30 -13.66 0.80
CA VAL A 289 7.13 -12.53 1.24
C VAL A 289 6.27 -11.52 1.99
N SER A 290 6.77 -11.02 3.14
CA SER A 290 6.27 -9.78 3.71
C SER A 290 7.41 -8.91 4.24
N ASN A 291 7.09 -7.67 4.64
CA ASN A 291 8.11 -6.83 5.26
C ASN A 291 8.41 -7.28 6.71
N LEU A 292 9.56 -6.84 7.23
CA LEU A 292 10.04 -7.19 8.58
C LEU A 292 9.10 -6.80 9.72
N SER A 293 8.24 -5.79 9.52
CA SER A 293 7.29 -5.31 10.53
C SER A 293 5.93 -6.01 10.48
N SER A 294 5.74 -7.00 9.60
CA SER A 294 4.50 -7.77 9.47
C SER A 294 4.44 -8.92 10.48
N THR A 295 3.22 -9.38 10.78
CA THR A 295 3.00 -10.50 11.71
C THR A 295 3.72 -11.77 11.26
N ARG A 296 4.23 -12.50 12.24
CA ARG A 296 4.82 -13.84 12.00
C ARG A 296 3.79 -14.90 11.61
N ALA A 297 2.50 -14.59 11.73
CA ALA A 297 1.42 -15.49 11.32
C ALA A 297 1.53 -15.92 9.85
N LEU A 298 2.01 -15.02 8.95
CA LEU A 298 2.26 -15.38 7.55
C LEU A 298 3.36 -16.45 7.43
N ARG A 299 4.46 -16.30 8.19
CA ARG A 299 5.53 -17.30 8.23
C ARG A 299 4.99 -18.67 8.68
N ASP A 300 4.22 -18.66 9.75
CA ASP A 300 3.71 -19.91 10.33
C ASP A 300 2.72 -20.61 9.38
N VAL A 301 1.84 -19.85 8.72
CA VAL A 301 0.94 -20.38 7.68
C VAL A 301 1.74 -20.92 6.48
N THR A 302 2.75 -20.21 6.02
CA THR A 302 3.60 -20.64 4.92
C THR A 302 4.30 -21.96 5.25
N GLN A 303 4.87 -22.06 6.44
CA GLN A 303 5.51 -23.29 6.93
C GLN A 303 4.53 -24.48 7.08
N LYS A 304 3.28 -24.19 7.52
CA LYS A 304 2.21 -25.21 7.58
C LYS A 304 1.93 -25.84 6.21
N HIS A 305 2.08 -25.08 5.13
CA HIS A 305 1.99 -25.58 3.76
C HIS A 305 3.30 -26.21 3.24
N GLY A 306 4.35 -26.33 4.07
CA GLY A 306 5.64 -26.86 3.68
C GLY A 306 6.44 -25.95 2.76
N GLN A 307 6.13 -24.65 2.75
CA GLN A 307 6.74 -23.65 1.88
C GLN A 307 7.68 -22.71 2.63
N GLN A 308 8.45 -21.90 1.90
CA GLN A 308 9.43 -20.98 2.48
C GLN A 308 8.86 -19.55 2.57
N TYR A 309 9.06 -18.92 3.71
CA TYR A 309 8.77 -17.52 3.95
C TYR A 309 10.05 -16.69 3.92
N PHE A 310 9.98 -15.52 3.29
CA PHE A 310 11.07 -14.55 3.26
C PHE A 310 10.60 -13.18 3.77
N ALA A 311 11.49 -12.50 4.47
CA ALA A 311 11.26 -11.14 4.93
C ALA A 311 12.03 -10.13 4.06
N ALA A 312 11.41 -8.98 3.78
CA ALA A 312 12.00 -7.85 3.09
C ALA A 312 12.13 -6.63 4.02
N ALA A 313 12.93 -5.65 3.65
CA ALA A 313 12.88 -4.33 4.26
C ALA A 313 11.46 -3.73 4.11
N VAL A 314 11.09 -2.79 5.00
CA VAL A 314 9.78 -2.16 4.97
C VAL A 314 9.64 -1.26 3.73
N GLY A 315 8.50 -1.36 3.08
CA GLY A 315 8.13 -0.63 1.87
C GLY A 315 7.87 -1.57 0.69
N GLU A 316 6.83 -1.26 -0.06
CA GLU A 316 6.33 -2.08 -1.16
C GLU A 316 7.41 -2.44 -2.18
N VAL A 317 8.24 -1.47 -2.59
CA VAL A 317 9.35 -1.71 -3.54
C VAL A 317 10.26 -2.84 -3.07
N ASN A 318 10.64 -2.84 -1.79
CA ASN A 318 11.52 -3.86 -1.21
C ASN A 318 10.84 -5.24 -1.17
N VAL A 319 9.53 -5.26 -0.88
CA VAL A 319 8.73 -6.50 -0.90
C VAL A 319 8.66 -7.07 -2.31
N VAL A 320 8.35 -6.22 -3.30
CA VAL A 320 8.27 -6.61 -4.72
C VAL A 320 9.61 -7.14 -5.24
N GLU A 321 10.72 -6.46 -4.93
CA GLU A 321 12.06 -6.92 -5.30
C GLU A 321 12.37 -8.30 -4.71
N LYS A 322 12.07 -8.50 -3.42
CA LYS A 322 12.26 -9.80 -2.77
C LYS A 322 11.35 -10.88 -3.35
N MET A 323 10.09 -10.55 -3.66
CA MET A 323 9.16 -11.49 -4.30
C MET A 323 9.70 -11.99 -5.64
N LYS A 324 10.25 -11.10 -6.46
CA LYS A 324 10.87 -11.45 -7.75
C LYS A 324 12.12 -12.29 -7.58
N GLU A 325 12.97 -11.92 -6.61
CA GLU A 325 14.21 -12.66 -6.30
C GLU A 325 13.95 -14.13 -5.96
N VAL A 326 12.90 -14.39 -5.15
CA VAL A 326 12.60 -15.73 -4.64
C VAL A 326 11.48 -16.45 -5.40
N GLY A 327 10.89 -15.82 -6.42
CA GLY A 327 9.76 -16.36 -7.17
C GLY A 327 8.52 -16.59 -6.29
N ALA A 328 8.21 -15.62 -5.42
CA ALA A 328 7.09 -15.74 -4.48
C ALA A 328 5.73 -15.73 -5.19
N VAL A 329 4.82 -16.60 -4.79
CA VAL A 329 3.46 -16.70 -5.36
C VAL A 329 2.48 -15.69 -4.74
N ILE A 330 2.81 -15.16 -3.57
CA ILE A 330 2.05 -14.13 -2.86
C ILE A 330 2.98 -13.34 -1.94
N GLY A 331 2.72 -12.07 -1.77
CA GLY A 331 3.41 -11.23 -0.81
C GLY A 331 2.58 -10.03 -0.39
N GLY A 332 3.18 -9.15 0.39
CA GLY A 332 2.52 -7.93 0.82
C GLY A 332 3.07 -7.34 2.12
N GLU A 333 2.27 -6.52 2.75
CA GLU A 333 2.63 -5.84 3.98
C GLU A 333 1.53 -6.00 5.04
N GLY A 334 1.92 -6.01 6.32
CA GLY A 334 1.00 -6.14 7.46
C GLY A 334 0.03 -4.97 7.68
N ASN A 335 0.00 -4.03 6.76
CA ASN A 335 -0.94 -2.91 6.74
C ASN A 335 -2.20 -3.18 5.88
N GLY A 336 -2.48 -4.43 5.54
CA GLY A 336 -3.56 -4.84 4.66
C GLY A 336 -3.20 -4.89 3.17
N GLY A 337 -1.94 -4.66 2.81
CA GLY A 337 -1.47 -4.70 1.43
C GLY A 337 -1.23 -6.13 0.93
N VAL A 338 -1.94 -6.53 -0.11
CA VAL A 338 -1.82 -7.84 -0.77
C VAL A 338 -1.21 -7.64 -2.16
N ILE A 339 -0.15 -8.39 -2.48
CA ILE A 339 0.51 -8.39 -3.80
C ILE A 339 0.37 -9.77 -4.41
N TYR A 340 -0.36 -9.89 -5.51
CA TYR A 340 -0.57 -11.15 -6.20
C TYR A 340 0.02 -11.10 -7.63
N PRO A 341 1.20 -11.73 -7.85
CA PRO A 341 1.95 -11.62 -9.10
C PRO A 341 1.22 -12.09 -10.38
N GLU A 342 0.24 -12.98 -10.24
CA GLU A 342 -0.59 -13.41 -11.37
C GLU A 342 -1.40 -12.25 -11.99
N LEU A 343 -1.64 -11.18 -11.23
CA LEU A 343 -2.26 -9.96 -11.72
C LEU A 343 -1.21 -8.88 -12.00
N HIS A 344 -0.50 -8.44 -10.98
CA HIS A 344 0.58 -7.45 -11.08
C HIS A 344 1.42 -7.41 -9.78
N TYR A 345 2.56 -6.72 -9.82
CA TYR A 345 3.46 -6.51 -8.69
C TYR A 345 3.18 -5.18 -7.97
N GLY A 346 1.97 -5.03 -7.44
CA GLY A 346 1.55 -3.90 -6.62
C GLY A 346 0.54 -4.33 -5.56
N ARG A 347 0.40 -3.58 -4.48
CA ARG A 347 -0.60 -3.85 -3.45
C ARG A 347 -1.99 -3.54 -3.99
N ASP A 348 -2.90 -4.48 -3.87
CA ASP A 348 -4.22 -4.41 -4.51
C ASP A 348 -5.33 -4.96 -3.61
N ALA A 349 -6.19 -4.06 -3.14
CA ALA A 349 -7.34 -4.41 -2.32
C ALA A 349 -8.45 -5.12 -3.13
N LEU A 350 -8.53 -4.91 -4.46
CA LEU A 350 -9.53 -5.59 -5.29
C LEU A 350 -9.20 -7.08 -5.37
N VAL A 351 -7.98 -7.43 -5.73
CA VAL A 351 -7.56 -8.84 -5.81
C VAL A 351 -7.62 -9.52 -4.44
N GLY A 352 -7.17 -8.82 -3.38
CA GLY A 352 -7.26 -9.32 -2.01
C GLY A 352 -8.71 -9.63 -1.60
N THR A 353 -9.64 -8.74 -1.91
CA THR A 353 -11.07 -8.94 -1.63
C THR A 353 -11.64 -10.13 -2.42
N ALA A 354 -11.35 -10.24 -3.72
CA ALA A 354 -11.90 -11.32 -4.56
C ALA A 354 -11.42 -12.71 -4.12
N LEU A 355 -10.13 -12.84 -3.76
CA LEU A 355 -9.56 -14.09 -3.25
C LEU A 355 -10.10 -14.44 -1.87
N PHE A 356 -10.25 -13.46 -0.97
CA PHE A 356 -10.85 -13.67 0.34
C PHE A 356 -12.31 -14.13 0.25
N LEU A 357 -13.12 -13.51 -0.62
CA LEU A 357 -14.51 -13.92 -0.85
C LEU A 357 -14.59 -15.34 -1.39
N THR A 358 -13.71 -15.69 -2.32
CA THR A 358 -13.66 -17.06 -2.85
C THR A 358 -13.37 -18.06 -1.74
N GLN A 359 -12.35 -17.79 -0.92
CA GLN A 359 -11.99 -18.64 0.22
C GLN A 359 -13.16 -18.84 1.19
N LEU A 360 -13.81 -17.72 1.58
CA LEU A 360 -14.93 -17.75 2.53
C LEU A 360 -16.12 -18.53 1.98
N ALA A 361 -16.44 -18.33 0.70
CA ALA A 361 -17.53 -19.02 0.01
C ALA A 361 -17.27 -20.53 -0.15
N GLU A 362 -16.04 -20.93 -0.50
CA GLU A 362 -15.67 -22.35 -0.63
C GLU A 362 -15.69 -23.08 0.72
N LYS A 363 -15.16 -22.44 1.76
CA LYS A 363 -15.15 -23.01 3.12
C LYS A 363 -16.53 -23.05 3.77
N LYS A 364 -17.46 -22.19 3.34
CA LYS A 364 -18.83 -22.07 3.92
C LYS A 364 -18.80 -21.79 5.42
N VAL A 365 -17.88 -20.97 5.87
CA VAL A 365 -17.70 -20.55 7.26
C VAL A 365 -17.94 -19.06 7.41
N LYS A 366 -18.19 -18.60 8.63
CA LYS A 366 -18.24 -17.17 8.96
C LYS A 366 -16.86 -16.57 8.98
N CYS A 367 -16.79 -15.25 8.80
CA CYS A 367 -15.53 -14.52 8.83
C CYS A 367 -14.80 -14.68 10.18
N SER A 368 -15.55 -14.69 11.30
CA SER A 368 -14.99 -14.94 12.64
C SER A 368 -14.46 -16.37 12.84
N GLU A 369 -15.07 -17.35 12.17
CA GLU A 369 -14.61 -18.75 12.20
C GLU A 369 -13.32 -18.91 11.41
N LEU A 370 -13.25 -18.31 10.21
CA LEU A 370 -12.03 -18.28 9.40
C LEU A 370 -10.86 -17.66 10.17
N LYS A 371 -11.08 -16.55 10.88
CA LYS A 371 -10.05 -15.91 11.69
C LYS A 371 -9.42 -16.84 12.72
N LYS A 372 -10.20 -17.72 13.33
CA LYS A 372 -9.75 -18.67 14.36
C LYS A 372 -8.84 -19.79 13.83
N GLU A 373 -8.79 -19.98 12.51
CA GLU A 373 -7.88 -20.97 11.90
C GLU A 373 -6.41 -20.53 11.89
N TYR A 374 -6.16 -19.22 12.10
CA TYR A 374 -4.82 -18.63 12.06
C TYR A 374 -4.22 -18.44 13.47
N PRO A 375 -2.89 -18.54 13.61
CA PRO A 375 -2.23 -18.26 14.87
C PRO A 375 -2.58 -16.86 15.37
N ALA A 376 -2.92 -16.72 16.64
CA ALA A 376 -3.22 -15.43 17.25
C ALA A 376 -1.93 -14.76 17.70
N TYR A 377 -1.64 -13.59 17.12
CA TYR A 377 -0.56 -12.70 17.54
C TYR A 377 -1.10 -11.30 17.78
N PHE A 378 -0.46 -10.58 18.70
CA PHE A 378 -0.81 -9.23 19.09
C PHE A 378 0.39 -8.32 18.87
N MET A 379 0.16 -7.13 18.32
CA MET A 379 1.22 -6.17 18.05
C MET A 379 1.12 -4.95 18.97
N SER A 380 2.28 -4.46 19.39
CA SER A 380 2.42 -3.17 20.06
C SER A 380 3.26 -2.24 19.17
N LYS A 381 2.74 -1.04 18.86
CA LYS A 381 3.37 -0.05 17.97
C LYS A 381 3.76 1.18 18.79
N ASN A 382 5.06 1.37 18.97
CA ASN A 382 5.66 2.43 19.79
C ASN A 382 6.62 3.29 18.97
N LYS A 383 7.03 4.43 19.56
CA LYS A 383 8.04 5.31 18.97
C LYS A 383 8.87 6.01 20.03
N ILE A 384 10.12 6.31 19.70
CA ILE A 384 11.01 7.17 20.47
C ILE A 384 11.27 8.43 19.66
N GLN A 385 11.08 9.59 20.31
CA GLN A 385 11.40 10.88 19.71
C GLN A 385 12.91 11.08 19.70
N LEU A 386 13.44 11.52 18.57
CA LEU A 386 14.86 11.78 18.40
C LEU A 386 15.18 13.26 18.59
N THR A 387 16.38 13.53 19.09
CA THR A 387 16.99 14.86 19.03
C THR A 387 17.89 14.97 17.78
N PRO A 388 18.21 16.19 17.32
CA PRO A 388 19.12 16.36 16.17
C PRO A 388 20.51 15.74 16.36
N THR A 389 20.91 15.50 17.62
CA THR A 389 22.22 14.94 17.99
C THR A 389 22.20 13.43 18.25
N THR A 390 21.04 12.77 18.15
CA THR A 390 20.91 11.35 18.43
C THR A 390 21.58 10.51 17.33
N ASP A 391 22.56 9.71 17.71
CA ASP A 391 23.22 8.73 16.83
C ASP A 391 22.34 7.47 16.71
N VAL A 392 21.40 7.50 15.77
CA VAL A 392 20.44 6.41 15.55
C VAL A 392 21.14 5.13 15.11
N ASP A 393 22.10 5.24 14.19
CA ASP A 393 22.79 4.07 13.64
C ASP A 393 23.66 3.38 14.72
N GLY A 394 24.31 4.18 15.58
CA GLY A 394 25.03 3.66 16.73
C GLY A 394 24.11 2.99 17.77
N ILE A 395 22.90 3.50 17.99
CA ILE A 395 21.90 2.88 18.86
C ILE A 395 21.48 1.52 18.28
N LEU A 396 21.13 1.47 17.00
CA LEU A 396 20.72 0.22 16.32
C LEU A 396 21.85 -0.82 16.36
N ALA A 397 23.10 -0.43 16.09
CA ALA A 397 24.26 -1.31 16.18
C ALA A 397 24.46 -1.91 17.58
N LYS A 398 24.28 -1.09 18.64
CA LYS A 398 24.33 -1.58 20.03
C LYS A 398 23.25 -2.60 20.34
N PHE A 399 22.02 -2.42 19.81
CA PHE A 399 20.96 -3.42 19.98
C PHE A 399 21.30 -4.71 19.24
N ALA A 400 21.79 -4.65 18.01
CA ALA A 400 22.23 -5.83 17.27
C ALA A 400 23.30 -6.62 18.03
N GLU A 401 24.31 -5.95 18.59
CA GLU A 401 25.34 -6.62 19.39
C GLU A 401 24.82 -7.18 20.72
N LYS A 402 23.96 -6.41 21.41
CA LYS A 402 23.40 -6.85 22.71
C LYS A 402 22.57 -8.14 22.58
N PHE A 403 21.83 -8.28 21.47
CA PHE A 403 20.95 -9.42 21.24
C PHE A 403 21.52 -10.42 20.22
N LYS A 404 22.83 -10.43 19.97
CA LYS A 404 23.50 -11.31 18.99
C LYS A 404 23.31 -12.81 19.22
N ASN A 405 22.87 -13.21 20.41
CA ASN A 405 22.55 -14.61 20.71
C ASN A 405 21.14 -15.01 20.28
N GLU A 406 20.29 -14.03 19.91
CA GLU A 406 18.98 -14.22 19.31
C GLU A 406 19.10 -14.20 17.78
N GLN A 407 18.00 -14.47 17.09
CA GLN A 407 17.98 -14.30 15.65
C GLN A 407 17.83 -12.80 15.33
N VAL A 408 18.91 -12.16 14.88
CA VAL A 408 18.94 -10.73 14.55
C VAL A 408 18.98 -10.53 13.04
N THR A 409 18.11 -9.64 12.54
CA THR A 409 18.07 -9.20 11.13
C THR A 409 18.30 -7.70 11.04
N THR A 410 19.22 -7.26 10.16
CA THR A 410 19.65 -5.85 10.06
C THR A 410 19.44 -5.23 8.67
N ILE A 411 18.59 -5.81 7.83
CA ILE A 411 18.32 -5.29 6.47
C ILE A 411 17.52 -3.97 6.46
N ASP A 412 16.80 -3.67 7.57
CA ASP A 412 16.10 -2.40 7.77
C ASP A 412 16.02 -2.14 9.27
N GLY A 413 16.94 -1.37 9.80
CA GLY A 413 17.09 -1.21 11.25
C GLY A 413 17.55 -2.50 11.94
N VAL A 414 16.91 -2.88 13.03
CA VAL A 414 17.23 -4.11 13.78
C VAL A 414 15.95 -4.82 14.18
N LYS A 415 15.75 -6.01 13.67
CA LYS A 415 14.72 -6.94 14.15
C LYS A 415 15.35 -8.05 14.96
N ILE A 416 14.79 -8.30 16.13
CA ILE A 416 15.20 -9.35 17.06
C ILE A 416 14.03 -10.32 17.17
N ASP A 417 14.21 -11.54 16.69
CA ASP A 417 13.24 -12.63 16.80
C ASP A 417 13.58 -13.49 18.02
N PHE A 418 12.62 -13.58 18.95
CA PHE A 418 12.62 -14.48 20.11
C PHE A 418 11.72 -15.69 19.81
N GLU A 419 11.79 -16.71 20.65
CA GLU A 419 10.90 -17.88 20.51
C GLU A 419 9.43 -17.50 20.56
N GLU A 420 9.04 -16.60 21.47
CA GLU A 420 7.66 -16.23 21.75
C GLU A 420 7.15 -15.03 20.94
N GLY A 421 8.03 -14.23 20.34
CA GLY A 421 7.67 -13.00 19.64
C GLY A 421 8.86 -12.34 18.95
N TRP A 422 8.71 -11.06 18.59
CA TRP A 422 9.80 -10.30 18.01
C TRP A 422 9.68 -8.81 18.36
N VAL A 423 10.81 -8.09 18.22
CA VAL A 423 10.84 -6.62 18.24
C VAL A 423 11.59 -6.10 17.02
N HIS A 424 11.07 -5.07 16.38
CA HIS A 424 11.70 -4.40 15.26
C HIS A 424 11.87 -2.91 15.55
N LEU A 425 13.12 -2.46 15.56
CA LEU A 425 13.50 -1.05 15.71
C LEU A 425 13.99 -0.53 14.37
N ARG A 426 13.41 0.56 13.89
CA ARG A 426 13.88 1.20 12.66
C ARG A 426 13.73 2.71 12.69
N LYS A 427 14.64 3.40 11.99
CA LYS A 427 14.53 4.83 11.74
C LYS A 427 13.29 5.11 10.88
N SER A 428 12.52 6.13 11.23
CA SER A 428 11.46 6.61 10.33
C SER A 428 12.07 7.41 9.18
N ASN A 429 11.59 7.14 7.97
CA ASN A 429 12.00 7.90 6.79
C ASN A 429 11.29 9.26 6.67
N THR A 430 10.30 9.53 7.54
CA THR A 430 9.40 10.69 7.42
C THR A 430 9.34 11.55 8.67
N GLU A 431 9.81 11.04 9.81
CA GLU A 431 9.73 11.72 11.11
C GLU A 431 11.05 11.51 11.88
N PRO A 432 11.46 12.45 12.76
CA PRO A 432 12.64 12.28 13.61
C PRO A 432 12.35 11.32 14.78
N ILE A 433 12.05 10.06 14.46
CA ILE A 433 11.72 9.01 15.43
C ILE A 433 12.38 7.69 15.10
N ILE A 434 12.58 6.85 16.11
CA ILE A 434 12.74 5.40 15.95
C ILE A 434 11.36 4.77 16.18
N ARG A 435 10.89 3.99 15.20
CA ARG A 435 9.71 3.15 15.36
C ARG A 435 10.10 1.85 16.03
N ILE A 436 9.32 1.44 17.02
CA ILE A 436 9.52 0.19 17.77
C ILE A 436 8.22 -0.58 17.69
N TYR A 437 8.21 -1.63 16.87
CA TYR A 437 7.10 -2.55 16.77
C TYR A 437 7.49 -3.87 17.44
N SER A 438 6.56 -4.47 18.14
CA SER A 438 6.75 -5.77 18.77
C SER A 438 5.52 -6.64 18.59
N GLU A 439 5.73 -7.93 18.62
CA GLU A 439 4.66 -8.94 18.51
C GLU A 439 4.88 -10.03 19.56
N GLY A 440 3.79 -10.50 20.15
CA GLY A 440 3.74 -11.60 21.11
C GLY A 440 2.45 -12.39 20.98
N LYS A 441 2.33 -13.52 21.71
CA LYS A 441 1.13 -14.37 21.75
C LYS A 441 -0.03 -13.76 22.55
N SER A 442 0.21 -12.64 23.24
CA SER A 442 -0.75 -11.83 23.96
C SER A 442 -0.38 -10.36 23.91
N GLU A 443 -1.32 -9.46 24.18
CA GLU A 443 -1.05 -8.02 24.33
C GLU A 443 0.04 -7.76 25.38
N ALA A 444 -0.07 -8.43 26.53
CA ALA A 444 0.92 -8.30 27.62
C ALA A 444 2.33 -8.72 27.19
N GLU A 445 2.48 -9.75 26.37
CA GLU A 445 3.78 -10.16 25.82
C GLU A 445 4.31 -9.17 24.80
N ALA A 446 3.46 -8.69 23.89
CA ALA A 446 3.85 -7.67 22.93
C ALA A 446 4.33 -6.39 23.63
N GLU A 447 3.60 -5.94 24.65
CA GLU A 447 4.01 -4.80 25.49
C GLU A 447 5.29 -5.06 26.27
N ARG A 448 5.47 -6.26 26.83
CA ARG A 448 6.70 -6.65 27.53
C ARG A 448 7.91 -6.54 26.62
N PHE A 449 7.83 -7.03 25.39
CA PHE A 449 8.89 -6.90 24.41
C PHE A 449 9.15 -5.43 24.03
N ALA A 450 8.11 -4.63 23.81
CA ALA A 450 8.27 -3.20 23.54
C ALA A 450 8.95 -2.47 24.69
N ASN A 451 8.49 -2.69 25.93
CA ASN A 451 9.01 -2.02 27.12
C ASN A 451 10.46 -2.38 27.39
N MET A 452 10.86 -3.66 27.23
CA MET A 452 12.24 -4.10 27.35
C MET A 452 13.18 -3.28 26.47
N ILE A 453 12.78 -3.01 25.23
CA ILE A 453 13.57 -2.22 24.28
C ILE A 453 13.50 -0.72 24.60
N LEU A 454 12.31 -0.21 24.94
CA LEU A 454 12.13 1.20 25.28
C LEU A 454 12.97 1.65 26.47
N GLU A 455 13.05 0.82 27.52
CA GLU A 455 13.88 1.08 28.69
C GLU A 455 15.36 1.13 28.36
N GLU A 456 15.84 0.21 27.52
CA GLU A 456 17.23 0.20 27.10
C GLU A 456 17.54 1.38 26.14
N ALA A 457 16.67 1.68 25.21
CA ALA A 457 16.85 2.79 24.27
C ALA A 457 16.91 4.15 25.00
N LYS A 458 16.08 4.35 26.03
CA LYS A 458 16.11 5.57 26.86
C LYS A 458 17.46 5.79 27.58
N LYS A 459 18.23 4.76 27.82
CA LYS A 459 19.58 4.87 28.41
C LYS A 459 20.65 5.25 27.38
N MET A 460 20.33 5.18 26.09
CA MET A 460 21.25 5.38 24.96
C MET A 460 20.97 6.68 24.19
N VAL A 461 19.81 7.27 24.37
CA VAL A 461 19.36 8.58 23.80
C VAL A 461 19.62 9.69 24.83
#